data_1c3a7bc8f15c3320fe1295da686ad6a5
#
_entry.id   1c3a7bc8f15c3320fe1295da686ad6a5
#
_cell.length_a   1.000
_cell.length_b   1.000
_cell.length_c   1.000
_cell.angle_alpha   90.00
_cell.angle_beta   90.00
_cell.angle_gamma   90.00
#
_symmetry.space_group_name_H-M   'P 1'
#
loop_
_entity.id
_entity.type
_entity.pdbx_description
1 polymer ?
#
loop_
_entity_poly.entity_id
_entity_poly.type
_entity_poly.pdbx_seq_one_letter_code
_entity_poly.pdbx_strand_id
1 'polypeptide(L)'
;NAIELMPAYEFCEVPISKSKEGSEHIKTRRKENVVNYWGYASGFYFSPKSAYCSTREPEQEFRYMIRELHKNGIACIMEFYFPEETDSLMALRALQFWRDFYHVDGFHVLGEGFNREMLLRDGILSGAKLIFQGFDFDHFYRGKLPARRCGAESNMNFLQDMRRFLKSDEGMVEAAAWHIRHNSENHGVINYMVCQDGFTMNDLVSYNYKHNEANGEGNQDGSSYNYSWNCGVEGPTRKVSVRQMRERQIKNAFLMMLLSQGVPMIYHGDEFGNSQSGNNNAYCQDNATGWTDWKGLSRNQGLREFVKDAIAFRKAHPVLHMPVELKGVDYLTKGFPDVSLHGERAWYLSYENTSRLLGMMYYGAYAREKEDLEAAEDDFIYIGYNFHWENRSLALPNLPEGMCWKKIADTSLHGTGFCLEEEEEYKKSIEIGPRAIVVLLGRQEAEKDAIMAPVAALQDHHEA
;
A
#
# COMPACT_ATOMS: atom_id res chain seq x y z
N ASN A 1 7.87 0.75 -9.35
CA ASN A 1 8.15 1.75 -10.37
C ASN A 1 7.19 1.59 -11.57
N ALA A 2 5.89 1.58 -11.29
CA ALA A 2 4.83 1.56 -12.29
C ALA A 2 3.77 2.59 -11.93
N ILE A 3 3.05 3.06 -12.93
CA ILE A 3 1.77 3.74 -12.75
C ILE A 3 0.66 2.83 -13.25
N GLU A 4 -0.48 2.87 -12.56
CA GLU A 4 -1.71 2.23 -12.98
C GLU A 4 -2.70 3.31 -13.37
N LEU A 5 -3.19 3.23 -14.61
CA LEU A 5 -4.15 4.17 -15.16
C LEU A 5 -5.55 3.55 -15.05
N MET A 6 -6.49 4.31 -14.52
CA MET A 6 -7.91 4.00 -14.68
C MET A 6 -8.25 3.86 -16.16
N PRO A 7 -9.44 3.33 -16.54
CA PRO A 7 -9.76 3.09 -17.94
C PRO A 7 -9.49 4.30 -18.84
N ALA A 8 -8.52 4.14 -19.74
CA ALA A 8 -8.11 5.18 -20.70
C ALA A 8 -8.45 4.81 -22.15
N TYR A 9 -9.20 3.72 -22.37
CA TYR A 9 -9.85 3.44 -23.65
C TYR A 9 -11.11 4.27 -23.84
N GLU A 10 -11.61 4.42 -25.07
CA GLU A 10 -12.85 5.13 -25.35
C GLU A 10 -14.05 4.40 -24.76
N PHE A 11 -14.86 5.04 -23.93
CA PHE A 11 -16.03 4.46 -23.27
C PHE A 11 -17.23 5.39 -23.33
N CYS A 12 -18.42 4.84 -23.09
CA CYS A 12 -19.65 5.61 -23.03
C CYS A 12 -19.73 6.38 -21.71
N GLU A 13 -19.61 7.69 -21.76
CA GLU A 13 -19.67 8.55 -20.58
C GLU A 13 -21.08 8.68 -20.00
N VAL A 14 -22.10 8.55 -20.86
CA VAL A 14 -23.51 8.64 -20.46
C VAL A 14 -24.10 7.24 -20.48
N PRO A 15 -24.44 6.64 -19.32
CA PRO A 15 -25.03 5.32 -19.27
C PRO A 15 -26.34 5.28 -20.04
N ILE A 16 -26.44 4.39 -21.03
CA ILE A 16 -27.69 4.11 -21.73
C ILE A 16 -28.55 3.31 -20.74
N SER A 17 -29.55 3.94 -20.14
CA SER A 17 -30.54 3.21 -19.33
C SER A 17 -31.27 2.23 -20.23
N LYS A 18 -31.02 0.92 -20.06
CA LYS A 18 -31.92 -0.12 -20.59
C LYS A 18 -33.27 0.09 -19.92
N SER A 19 -34.22 0.67 -20.63
CA SER A 19 -35.63 0.67 -20.23
C SER A 19 -36.05 -0.80 -20.12
N LYS A 20 -36.31 -1.31 -18.92
CA LYS A 20 -37.06 -2.55 -18.77
C LYS A 20 -38.44 -2.30 -19.34
N GLU A 21 -38.68 -2.76 -20.56
CA GLU A 21 -40.04 -2.88 -21.10
C GLU A 21 -40.85 -3.74 -20.10
N GLY A 22 -41.82 -3.14 -19.45
CA GLY A 22 -42.81 -3.87 -18.67
C GLY A 22 -43.13 -3.40 -17.26
N SER A 23 -42.93 -2.15 -16.87
CA SER A 23 -43.62 -1.62 -15.66
C SER A 23 -44.04 -0.16 -15.89
N GLU A 24 -45.29 0.00 -16.27
CA GLU A 24 -46.05 1.25 -16.09
C GLU A 24 -46.08 1.54 -14.59
N HIS A 25 -45.68 2.75 -14.21
CA HIS A 25 -45.74 3.40 -12.92
C HIS A 25 -44.45 3.43 -12.05
N ILE A 26 -43.30 3.75 -12.64
CA ILE A 26 -42.33 4.55 -11.90
C ILE A 26 -41.76 5.57 -12.90
N LYS A 27 -42.25 6.80 -12.84
CA LYS A 27 -41.57 7.97 -13.40
C LYS A 27 -40.31 8.22 -12.55
N THR A 28 -39.29 7.40 -12.72
CA THR A 28 -37.93 7.76 -12.34
C THR A 28 -37.57 8.96 -13.21
N ARG A 29 -37.45 10.14 -12.61
CA ARG A 29 -36.85 11.29 -13.25
C ARG A 29 -35.55 10.79 -13.87
N ARG A 30 -35.44 10.76 -15.21
CA ARG A 30 -34.17 10.63 -15.90
C ARG A 30 -33.23 11.64 -15.27
N LYS A 31 -32.15 11.19 -14.66
CA LYS A 31 -31.03 12.04 -14.31
C LYS A 31 -30.40 12.47 -15.61
N GLU A 32 -30.85 13.61 -16.12
CA GLU A 32 -30.20 14.28 -17.22
C GLU A 32 -28.82 14.69 -16.73
N ASN A 33 -27.77 14.16 -17.38
CA ASN A 33 -26.37 14.62 -17.34
C ASN A 33 -25.47 14.19 -16.17
N VAL A 34 -25.59 13.00 -15.65
CA VAL A 34 -24.48 12.42 -14.86
C VAL A 34 -23.51 11.79 -15.85
N VAL A 35 -22.32 12.38 -15.98
CA VAL A 35 -21.24 11.90 -16.85
C VAL A 35 -20.30 11.02 -16.04
N ASN A 36 -20.00 9.82 -16.53
CA ASN A 36 -19.04 8.92 -15.92
C ASN A 36 -17.63 9.25 -16.42
N TYR A 37 -16.75 9.68 -15.51
CA TYR A 37 -15.35 9.99 -15.80
C TYR A 37 -14.39 8.83 -15.50
N TRP A 38 -14.84 7.74 -14.84
CA TRP A 38 -13.96 6.64 -14.45
C TRP A 38 -13.84 5.55 -15.52
N GLY A 39 -14.85 5.38 -16.36
CA GLY A 39 -14.78 4.45 -17.49
C GLY A 39 -15.06 2.98 -17.17
N TYR A 40 -15.59 2.65 -15.98
CA TYR A 40 -16.05 1.27 -15.68
C TYR A 40 -17.42 1.03 -16.32
N ALA A 41 -17.42 1.02 -17.63
CA ALA A 41 -18.59 0.84 -18.49
C ALA A 41 -18.16 0.14 -19.78
N SER A 42 -19.13 -0.33 -20.57
CA SER A 42 -18.88 -0.83 -21.94
C SER A 42 -18.17 0.22 -22.78
N GLY A 43 -17.15 -0.18 -23.52
CA GLY A 43 -16.29 0.73 -24.26
C GLY A 43 -15.92 0.27 -25.67
N PHE A 44 -15.25 1.17 -26.37
CA PHE A 44 -14.58 0.91 -27.65
C PHE A 44 -13.12 0.58 -27.35
N TYR A 45 -12.87 -0.67 -26.97
CA TYR A 45 -11.63 -1.15 -26.34
C TYR A 45 -10.36 -1.05 -27.18
N PHE A 46 -10.43 -0.58 -28.43
CA PHE A 46 -9.28 -0.49 -29.36
C PHE A 46 -8.86 0.95 -29.65
N SER A 47 -9.36 1.93 -28.91
CA SER A 47 -9.04 3.34 -29.10
C SER A 47 -8.81 4.02 -27.76
N PRO A 48 -7.80 4.89 -27.62
CA PRO A 48 -7.64 5.75 -26.45
C PRO A 48 -8.80 6.72 -26.29
N LYS A 49 -9.06 7.12 -25.05
CA LYS A 49 -10.10 8.10 -24.71
C LYS A 49 -9.78 9.47 -25.30
N SER A 50 -10.50 9.86 -26.33
CA SER A 50 -10.27 11.10 -27.06
C SER A 50 -10.44 12.36 -26.20
N ALA A 51 -11.36 12.32 -25.22
CA ALA A 51 -11.60 13.44 -24.30
C ALA A 51 -10.43 13.72 -23.35
N TYR A 52 -9.48 12.79 -23.17
CA TYR A 52 -8.30 12.97 -22.32
C TYR A 52 -7.09 13.53 -23.06
N CYS A 53 -7.21 13.68 -24.38
CA CYS A 53 -6.11 14.14 -25.21
C CYS A 53 -6.12 15.67 -25.38
N SER A 54 -4.95 16.26 -25.43
CA SER A 54 -4.77 17.70 -25.70
C SER A 54 -4.79 18.03 -27.19
N THR A 55 -4.59 17.02 -28.04
CA THR A 55 -4.55 17.14 -29.49
C THR A 55 -5.73 16.39 -30.15
N ARG A 56 -5.80 16.44 -31.50
CA ARG A 56 -6.75 15.63 -32.25
C ARG A 56 -6.22 14.26 -32.67
N GLU A 57 -5.05 13.87 -32.13
CA GLU A 57 -4.35 12.65 -32.47
C GLU A 57 -4.16 11.76 -31.19
N PRO A 58 -5.25 11.22 -30.60
CA PRO A 58 -5.20 10.51 -29.33
C PRO A 58 -4.24 9.32 -29.34
N GLU A 59 -4.13 8.61 -30.46
CA GLU A 59 -3.23 7.46 -30.60
C GLU A 59 -1.76 7.86 -30.51
N GLN A 60 -1.36 8.96 -31.14
CA GLN A 60 0.02 9.45 -31.12
C GLN A 60 0.36 9.99 -29.74
N GLU A 61 -0.57 10.72 -29.11
CA GLU A 61 -0.38 11.31 -27.80
C GLU A 61 -0.24 10.22 -26.73
N PHE A 62 -1.07 9.17 -26.78
CA PHE A 62 -0.96 8.03 -25.85
C PHE A 62 0.36 7.29 -26.02
N ARG A 63 0.79 7.00 -27.26
CA ARG A 63 2.10 6.40 -27.54
C ARG A 63 3.26 7.27 -27.04
N TYR A 64 3.15 8.59 -27.20
CA TYR A 64 4.15 9.52 -26.69
C TYR A 64 4.25 9.43 -25.15
N MET A 65 3.12 9.41 -24.46
CA MET A 65 3.07 9.26 -23.00
C MET A 65 3.76 7.97 -22.56
N ILE A 66 3.40 6.81 -23.13
CA ILE A 66 4.03 5.52 -22.80
C ILE A 66 5.55 5.57 -23.02
N ARG A 67 5.98 6.13 -24.14
CA ARG A 67 7.42 6.26 -24.43
C ARG A 67 8.15 7.11 -23.39
N GLU A 68 7.55 8.22 -22.95
CA GLU A 68 8.16 9.09 -21.94
C GLU A 68 8.20 8.41 -20.55
N LEU A 69 7.17 7.62 -20.20
CA LEU A 69 7.19 6.78 -19.00
C LEU A 69 8.34 5.78 -19.05
N HIS A 70 8.48 5.03 -20.13
CA HIS A 70 9.55 4.04 -20.32
C HIS A 70 10.94 4.65 -20.28
N LYS A 71 11.16 5.83 -20.87
CA LYS A 71 12.44 6.55 -20.78
C LYS A 71 12.83 6.89 -19.34
N ASN A 72 11.84 7.05 -18.46
CA ASN A 72 12.05 7.32 -17.05
C ASN A 72 12.01 6.04 -16.18
N GLY A 73 12.02 4.85 -16.79
CA GLY A 73 11.99 3.57 -16.09
C GLY A 73 10.68 3.28 -15.37
N ILE A 74 9.57 3.87 -15.84
CA ILE A 74 8.23 3.71 -15.27
C ILE A 74 7.40 2.82 -16.19
N ALA A 75 6.96 1.68 -15.69
CA ALA A 75 6.02 0.80 -16.39
C ALA A 75 4.59 1.40 -16.33
N CYS A 76 3.80 1.12 -17.37
CA CYS A 76 2.40 1.51 -17.43
C CYS A 76 1.49 0.28 -17.34
N ILE A 77 0.64 0.25 -16.33
CA ILE A 77 -0.45 -0.71 -16.17
C ILE A 77 -1.74 0.02 -16.48
N MET A 78 -2.68 -0.63 -17.14
CA MET A 78 -3.95 -0.01 -17.49
C MET A 78 -5.12 -0.87 -17.04
N GLU A 79 -6.11 -0.25 -16.42
CA GLU A 79 -7.34 -0.92 -16.03
C GLU A 79 -8.27 -1.13 -17.23
N PHE A 80 -8.85 -2.33 -17.31
CA PHE A 80 -9.89 -2.69 -18.26
C PHE A 80 -11.09 -3.25 -17.54
N TYR A 81 -12.24 -2.69 -17.80
CA TYR A 81 -13.52 -3.20 -17.33
C TYR A 81 -14.29 -3.88 -18.47
N PHE A 82 -14.53 -5.17 -18.34
CA PHE A 82 -15.32 -5.96 -19.27
C PHE A 82 -16.62 -6.42 -18.60
N PRO A 83 -17.77 -5.78 -18.90
CA PRO A 83 -19.05 -6.23 -18.36
C PRO A 83 -19.40 -7.64 -18.86
N GLU A 84 -20.32 -8.33 -18.16
CA GLU A 84 -20.69 -9.72 -18.37
C GLU A 84 -21.02 -10.07 -19.81
N GLU A 85 -21.63 -9.16 -20.55
CA GLU A 85 -21.99 -9.34 -21.96
C GLU A 85 -20.80 -9.28 -22.93
N THR A 86 -19.60 -8.95 -22.47
CA THR A 86 -18.40 -8.91 -23.32
C THR A 86 -17.95 -10.33 -23.65
N ASP A 87 -17.65 -10.56 -24.94
CA ASP A 87 -17.06 -11.82 -25.38
C ASP A 87 -15.60 -11.94 -24.90
N SER A 88 -15.25 -13.09 -24.31
CA SER A 88 -13.90 -13.31 -23.77
C SER A 88 -12.80 -13.23 -24.82
N LEU A 89 -13.09 -13.55 -26.09
CA LEU A 89 -12.14 -13.41 -27.19
C LEU A 89 -11.94 -11.93 -27.54
N MET A 90 -12.98 -11.11 -27.48
CA MET A 90 -12.88 -9.67 -27.65
C MET A 90 -11.98 -9.06 -26.54
N ALA A 91 -12.21 -9.43 -25.28
CA ALA A 91 -11.37 -9.01 -24.18
C ALA A 91 -9.89 -9.37 -24.39
N LEU A 92 -9.61 -10.62 -24.76
CA LEU A 92 -8.25 -11.06 -25.09
C LEU A 92 -7.63 -10.23 -26.22
N ARG A 93 -8.36 -10.00 -27.32
CA ARG A 93 -7.88 -9.23 -28.46
C ARG A 93 -7.63 -7.77 -28.13
N ALA A 94 -8.46 -7.17 -27.28
CA ALA A 94 -8.23 -5.81 -26.80
C ALA A 94 -6.91 -5.71 -26.03
N LEU A 95 -6.67 -6.59 -25.06
CA LEU A 95 -5.42 -6.56 -24.28
C LEU A 95 -4.18 -6.84 -25.14
N GLN A 96 -4.25 -7.80 -26.08
CA GLN A 96 -3.19 -8.04 -27.06
C GLN A 96 -2.89 -6.78 -27.89
N PHE A 97 -3.93 -6.09 -28.37
CA PHE A 97 -3.78 -4.87 -29.14
C PHE A 97 -3.06 -3.76 -28.33
N TRP A 98 -3.44 -3.51 -27.10
CA TRP A 98 -2.78 -2.51 -26.27
C TRP A 98 -1.36 -2.89 -25.90
N ARG A 99 -1.09 -4.18 -25.72
CA ARG A 99 0.26 -4.71 -25.52
C ARG A 99 1.16 -4.48 -26.72
N ASP A 100 0.71 -4.85 -27.90
CA ASP A 100 1.53 -4.84 -29.12
C ASP A 100 1.63 -3.44 -29.73
N PHE A 101 0.53 -2.68 -29.71
CA PHE A 101 0.45 -1.41 -30.42
C PHE A 101 0.86 -0.21 -29.57
N TYR A 102 0.47 -0.19 -28.28
CA TYR A 102 0.80 0.90 -27.35
C TYR A 102 1.94 0.56 -26.38
N HIS A 103 2.38 -0.69 -26.32
CA HIS A 103 3.42 -1.17 -25.42
C HIS A 103 3.06 -1.00 -23.93
N VAL A 104 1.79 -1.18 -23.57
CA VAL A 104 1.34 -1.23 -22.19
C VAL A 104 1.97 -2.45 -21.49
N ASP A 105 2.51 -2.27 -20.28
CA ASP A 105 3.28 -3.28 -19.57
C ASP A 105 2.44 -4.27 -18.77
N GLY A 106 1.20 -3.89 -18.47
CA GLY A 106 0.29 -4.74 -17.71
C GLY A 106 -1.15 -4.26 -17.73
N PHE A 107 -2.03 -5.13 -17.27
CA PHE A 107 -3.47 -4.90 -17.26
C PHE A 107 -4.06 -5.32 -15.93
N HIS A 108 -4.85 -4.45 -15.33
CA HIS A 108 -5.74 -4.78 -14.23
C HIS A 108 -7.13 -5.01 -14.83
N VAL A 109 -7.58 -6.26 -14.83
CA VAL A 109 -8.78 -6.66 -15.57
C VAL A 109 -9.93 -6.88 -14.61
N LEU A 110 -10.98 -6.09 -14.79
CA LEU A 110 -12.14 -6.00 -13.94
C LEU A 110 -13.43 -6.42 -14.68
N GLY A 111 -14.45 -6.78 -13.94
CA GLY A 111 -15.73 -7.24 -14.49
C GLY A 111 -15.77 -8.76 -14.69
N GLU A 112 -16.81 -9.26 -15.39
CA GLU A 112 -17.09 -10.67 -15.54
C GLU A 112 -17.03 -11.17 -17.00
N GLY A 113 -16.91 -10.27 -17.97
CA GLY A 113 -16.95 -10.56 -19.40
C GLY A 113 -15.64 -11.08 -19.99
N PHE A 114 -14.82 -11.82 -19.19
CA PHE A 114 -13.57 -12.40 -19.66
C PHE A 114 -13.20 -13.69 -18.92
N ASN A 115 -12.34 -14.48 -19.54
CA ASN A 115 -11.82 -15.72 -18.94
C ASN A 115 -10.39 -15.50 -18.44
N ARG A 116 -10.19 -15.45 -17.13
CA ARG A 116 -8.88 -15.21 -16.46
C ARG A 116 -7.83 -16.23 -16.86
N GLU A 117 -8.19 -17.51 -16.93
CA GLU A 117 -7.26 -18.57 -17.34
C GLU A 117 -6.82 -18.42 -18.80
N MET A 118 -7.73 -18.04 -19.69
CA MET A 118 -7.40 -17.81 -21.10
C MET A 118 -6.38 -16.68 -21.24
N LEU A 119 -6.53 -15.59 -20.49
CA LEU A 119 -5.57 -14.48 -20.49
C LEU A 119 -4.18 -14.93 -19.96
N LEU A 120 -4.15 -15.66 -18.85
CA LEU A 120 -2.89 -16.16 -18.24
C LEU A 120 -2.15 -17.18 -19.13
N ARG A 121 -2.86 -17.90 -20.01
CA ARG A 121 -2.28 -18.89 -20.93
C ARG A 121 -1.88 -18.30 -22.28
N ASP A 122 -2.23 -17.04 -22.53
CA ASP A 122 -1.94 -16.41 -23.82
C ASP A 122 -0.45 -16.08 -23.99
N GLY A 123 0.11 -16.44 -25.13
CA GLY A 123 1.54 -16.25 -25.42
C GLY A 123 1.96 -14.79 -25.55
N ILE A 124 1.10 -13.93 -26.10
CA ILE A 124 1.35 -12.49 -26.27
C ILE A 124 1.34 -11.80 -24.91
N LEU A 125 0.33 -12.13 -24.08
CA LEU A 125 0.19 -11.55 -22.75
C LEU A 125 1.16 -12.12 -21.72
N SER A 126 1.89 -13.21 -22.01
CA SER A 126 2.85 -13.83 -21.08
C SER A 126 3.99 -12.91 -20.66
N GLY A 127 4.24 -11.81 -21.37
CA GLY A 127 5.21 -10.77 -21.03
C GLY A 127 4.60 -9.56 -20.30
N ALA A 128 3.29 -9.52 -20.13
CA ALA A 128 2.58 -8.46 -19.43
C ALA A 128 2.29 -8.84 -17.98
N LYS A 129 2.06 -7.85 -17.12
CA LYS A 129 1.49 -8.06 -15.78
C LYS A 129 -0.03 -8.16 -15.90
N LEU A 130 -0.62 -9.23 -15.35
CA LEU A 130 -2.06 -9.44 -15.36
C LEU A 130 -2.59 -9.45 -13.92
N ILE A 131 -3.34 -8.41 -13.56
CA ILE A 131 -3.84 -8.21 -12.21
C ILE A 131 -5.32 -8.60 -12.20
N PHE A 132 -5.70 -9.43 -11.23
CA PHE A 132 -7.09 -9.86 -11.03
C PHE A 132 -7.49 -9.71 -9.58
N GLN A 133 -8.76 -9.45 -9.35
CA GLN A 133 -9.36 -9.53 -8.03
C GLN A 133 -10.02 -10.90 -7.82
N GLY A 134 -9.77 -11.53 -6.66
CA GLY A 134 -10.46 -12.76 -6.26
C GLY A 134 -10.23 -13.97 -7.17
N PHE A 135 -9.03 -14.11 -7.76
CA PHE A 135 -8.67 -15.26 -8.58
C PHE A 135 -7.78 -16.23 -7.78
N ASP A 136 -8.15 -17.51 -7.77
CA ASP A 136 -7.41 -18.55 -7.09
C ASP A 136 -6.21 -19.02 -7.95
N PHE A 137 -5.08 -18.33 -7.78
CA PHE A 137 -3.83 -18.67 -8.46
C PHE A 137 -3.26 -20.02 -8.02
N ASP A 138 -3.45 -20.43 -6.78
CA ASP A 138 -2.93 -21.70 -6.27
C ASP A 138 -3.65 -22.89 -6.93
N HIS A 139 -4.95 -22.78 -7.09
CA HIS A 139 -5.73 -23.76 -7.85
C HIS A 139 -5.33 -23.78 -9.33
N PHE A 140 -5.15 -22.60 -9.94
CA PHE A 140 -4.75 -22.47 -11.34
C PHE A 140 -3.38 -23.10 -11.62
N TYR A 141 -2.37 -22.79 -10.81
CA TYR A 141 -1.01 -23.33 -10.97
C TYR A 141 -0.85 -24.73 -10.38
N ARG A 142 -1.82 -25.24 -9.60
CA ARG A 142 -1.82 -26.60 -8.99
C ARG A 142 -0.54 -26.86 -8.18
N GLY A 143 -0.10 -25.90 -7.39
CA GLY A 143 1.12 -25.98 -6.58
C GLY A 143 2.43 -25.96 -7.38
N LYS A 144 2.39 -25.60 -8.67
CA LYS A 144 3.58 -25.44 -9.50
C LYS A 144 3.97 -23.98 -9.63
N LEU A 145 5.25 -23.72 -9.67
CA LEU A 145 5.76 -22.39 -9.99
C LEU A 145 5.62 -22.12 -11.50
N PRO A 146 5.08 -20.97 -11.92
CA PRO A 146 5.03 -20.60 -13.31
C PRO A 146 6.44 -20.28 -13.84
N ALA A 147 6.69 -20.56 -15.12
CA ALA A 147 7.93 -20.18 -15.77
C ALA A 147 8.15 -18.65 -15.80
N ARG A 148 7.04 -17.91 -15.79
CA ARG A 148 7.02 -16.44 -15.66
C ARG A 148 5.91 -16.05 -14.70
N ARG A 149 6.24 -15.26 -13.69
CA ARG A 149 5.30 -14.72 -12.70
C ARG A 149 4.61 -13.48 -13.29
N CYS A 150 3.64 -13.69 -14.19
CA CYS A 150 2.91 -12.61 -14.85
C CYS A 150 1.60 -12.23 -14.15
N GLY A 151 0.97 -13.18 -13.44
CA GLY A 151 -0.26 -12.95 -12.69
C GLY A 151 -0.02 -12.23 -11.38
N ALA A 152 -0.98 -11.40 -10.94
CA ALA A 152 -0.99 -10.76 -9.64
C ALA A 152 -2.42 -10.65 -9.09
N GLU A 153 -2.55 -10.75 -7.77
CA GLU A 153 -3.79 -10.52 -7.04
C GLU A 153 -3.89 -9.07 -6.58
N SER A 154 -5.02 -8.43 -6.83
CA SER A 154 -5.43 -7.19 -6.17
C SER A 154 -6.04 -7.55 -4.82
N ASN A 155 -5.27 -7.35 -3.71
CA ASN A 155 -5.55 -7.91 -2.39
C ASN A 155 -6.56 -7.05 -1.61
N MET A 156 -7.85 -7.25 -1.89
CA MET A 156 -8.95 -6.59 -1.17
C MET A 156 -9.00 -6.96 0.31
N ASN A 157 -8.58 -8.16 0.68
CA ASN A 157 -8.57 -8.60 2.08
C ASN A 157 -7.56 -7.79 2.91
N PHE A 158 -6.40 -7.47 2.32
CA PHE A 158 -5.44 -6.55 2.95
C PHE A 158 -6.11 -5.21 3.27
N LEU A 159 -6.79 -4.59 2.31
CA LEU A 159 -7.48 -3.32 2.52
C LEU A 159 -8.46 -3.40 3.70
N GLN A 160 -9.32 -4.42 3.73
CA GLN A 160 -10.37 -4.54 4.75
C GLN A 160 -9.79 -4.79 6.14
N ASP A 161 -8.92 -5.77 6.27
CA ASP A 161 -8.38 -6.19 7.57
C ASP A 161 -7.38 -5.18 8.14
N MET A 162 -6.54 -4.59 7.29
CA MET A 162 -5.59 -3.59 7.76
C MET A 162 -6.26 -2.26 8.16
N ARG A 163 -7.35 -1.85 7.51
CA ARG A 163 -8.17 -0.72 7.96
C ARG A 163 -8.84 -1.02 9.31
N ARG A 164 -9.33 -2.24 9.52
CA ARG A 164 -9.92 -2.67 10.80
C ARG A 164 -8.88 -2.66 11.92
N PHE A 165 -7.68 -3.15 11.66
CA PHE A 165 -6.56 -3.10 12.60
C PHE A 165 -6.16 -1.66 12.91
N LEU A 166 -6.02 -0.80 11.89
CA LEU A 166 -5.69 0.63 12.01
C LEU A 166 -6.67 1.38 12.92
N LYS A 167 -7.97 1.14 12.78
CA LYS A 167 -8.99 1.78 13.62
C LYS A 167 -9.19 1.12 14.99
N SER A 168 -8.47 0.02 15.27
CA SER A 168 -8.47 -0.73 16.54
C SER A 168 -9.68 -1.64 16.76
N ASP A 169 -10.21 -2.26 15.73
CA ASP A 169 -11.22 -3.30 15.87
C ASP A 169 -10.65 -4.49 16.65
N GLU A 170 -11.53 -5.23 17.29
CA GLU A 170 -11.17 -6.42 18.07
C GLU A 170 -10.78 -7.59 17.15
N GLY A 171 -9.88 -8.45 17.65
CA GLY A 171 -9.50 -9.71 16.98
C GLY A 171 -8.70 -9.55 15.69
N MET A 172 -8.10 -8.38 15.41
CA MET A 172 -7.43 -8.12 14.13
C MET A 172 -5.94 -8.42 14.12
N VAL A 173 -5.33 -8.76 15.26
CA VAL A 173 -3.88 -8.98 15.37
C VAL A 173 -3.39 -10.14 14.50
N GLU A 174 -4.14 -11.25 14.48
CA GLU A 174 -3.77 -12.43 13.69
C GLU A 174 -3.82 -12.13 12.18
N ALA A 175 -4.93 -11.52 11.72
CA ALA A 175 -5.09 -11.12 10.32
C ALA A 175 -4.00 -10.13 9.90
N ALA A 176 -3.71 -9.12 10.73
CA ALA A 176 -2.65 -8.15 10.45
C ALA A 176 -1.27 -8.82 10.36
N ALA A 177 -0.91 -9.68 11.32
CA ALA A 177 0.35 -10.41 11.30
C ALA A 177 0.50 -11.30 10.06
N TRP A 178 -0.61 -11.91 9.61
CA TRP A 178 -0.63 -12.69 8.38
C TRP A 178 -0.42 -11.80 7.14
N HIS A 179 -1.19 -10.74 6.99
CA HIS A 179 -1.12 -9.83 5.83
C HIS A 179 0.25 -9.17 5.67
N ILE A 180 0.87 -8.77 6.78
CA ILE A 180 2.16 -8.08 6.74
C ILE A 180 3.29 -8.99 6.22
N ARG A 181 3.28 -10.28 6.56
CA ARG A 181 4.31 -11.25 6.15
C ARG A 181 3.98 -11.99 4.86
N HIS A 182 2.71 -11.93 4.41
CA HIS A 182 2.24 -12.73 3.29
C HIS A 182 2.77 -12.20 1.94
N ASN A 183 3.29 -13.12 1.16
CA ASN A 183 3.58 -12.97 -0.26
C ASN A 183 3.39 -14.33 -0.92
N SER A 184 3.32 -14.38 -2.25
CA SER A 184 3.18 -15.64 -2.97
C SER A 184 4.39 -15.91 -3.86
N GLU A 185 4.80 -17.18 -3.96
CA GLU A 185 5.87 -17.61 -4.85
C GLU A 185 5.41 -17.69 -6.32
N ASN A 186 4.11 -17.89 -6.57
CA ASN A 186 3.57 -18.14 -7.92
C ASN A 186 2.92 -16.93 -8.58
N HIS A 187 2.51 -15.91 -7.83
CA HIS A 187 1.92 -14.67 -8.36
C HIS A 187 2.35 -13.45 -7.55
N GLY A 188 2.07 -12.24 -8.04
CA GLY A 188 2.23 -11.01 -7.30
C GLY A 188 1.09 -10.80 -6.32
N VAL A 189 1.36 -10.17 -5.17
CA VAL A 189 0.34 -9.72 -4.21
C VAL A 189 0.40 -8.22 -4.13
N ILE A 190 -0.66 -7.52 -4.57
CA ILE A 190 -0.72 -6.06 -4.58
C ILE A 190 -1.54 -5.60 -3.38
N ASN A 191 -0.86 -4.97 -2.43
CA ASN A 191 -1.42 -4.48 -1.19
C ASN A 191 -1.72 -2.99 -1.27
N TYR A 192 -2.89 -2.58 -0.83
CA TYR A 192 -3.32 -1.18 -0.80
C TYR A 192 -4.24 -0.90 0.38
N MET A 193 -4.16 0.32 0.90
CA MET A 193 -5.05 0.79 1.97
C MET A 193 -6.29 1.48 1.42
N VAL A 194 -6.19 2.06 0.24
CA VAL A 194 -7.27 2.78 -0.45
C VAL A 194 -7.09 2.64 -1.97
N CYS A 195 -8.18 2.80 -2.69
CA CYS A 195 -8.22 2.86 -4.16
C CYS A 195 -9.29 3.87 -4.59
N GLN A 196 -9.55 3.99 -5.89
CA GLN A 196 -10.56 4.90 -6.44
C GLN A 196 -11.98 4.58 -5.94
N ASP A 197 -12.30 3.29 -5.71
CA ASP A 197 -13.59 2.87 -5.15
C ASP A 197 -13.52 2.88 -3.62
N GLY A 198 -13.85 3.99 -3.03
CA GLY A 198 -13.81 4.19 -1.59
C GLY A 198 -13.30 5.56 -1.17
N PHE A 199 -12.99 5.70 0.12
CA PHE A 199 -12.38 6.92 0.65
C PHE A 199 -10.91 7.04 0.24
N THR A 200 -10.44 8.28 0.01
CA THR A 200 -9.01 8.60 0.02
C THR A 200 -8.41 8.35 1.41
N MET A 201 -7.09 8.30 1.52
CA MET A 201 -6.43 8.09 2.82
C MET A 201 -6.81 9.17 3.84
N ASN A 202 -6.94 10.41 3.40
CA ASN A 202 -7.37 11.51 4.26
C ASN A 202 -8.84 11.38 4.68
N ASP A 203 -9.71 10.94 3.78
CA ASP A 203 -11.13 10.77 4.08
C ASP A 203 -11.37 9.53 4.97
N LEU A 204 -10.56 8.48 4.83
CA LEU A 204 -10.56 7.29 5.68
C LEU A 204 -10.43 7.62 7.18
N VAL A 205 -9.67 8.66 7.51
CA VAL A 205 -9.43 9.11 8.88
C VAL A 205 -10.26 10.36 9.27
N SER A 206 -11.12 10.82 8.36
CA SER A 206 -11.89 12.05 8.52
C SER A 206 -13.39 11.86 8.49
N TYR A 207 -13.87 10.73 7.96
CA TYR A 207 -15.31 10.47 7.81
C TYR A 207 -15.67 9.06 8.29
N ASN A 208 -16.77 8.96 9.03
CA ASN A 208 -17.39 7.67 9.36
C ASN A 208 -18.41 7.27 8.29
N TYR A 209 -19.04 8.25 7.66
CA TYR A 209 -20.12 8.07 6.71
C TYR A 209 -19.75 8.65 5.35
N LYS A 210 -20.27 8.05 4.28
CA LYS A 210 -20.10 8.57 2.92
C LYS A 210 -20.97 9.82 2.70
N HIS A 211 -20.46 10.72 1.89
CA HIS A 211 -21.10 11.99 1.51
C HIS A 211 -21.18 12.09 -0.02
N ASN A 212 -22.00 11.22 -0.64
CA ASN A 212 -22.16 11.11 -2.09
C ASN A 212 -23.39 11.91 -2.60
N GLU A 213 -23.96 12.81 -1.81
CA GLU A 213 -25.17 13.57 -2.16
C GLU A 213 -25.02 14.32 -3.48
N ALA A 214 -23.80 14.83 -3.76
CA ALA A 214 -23.48 15.53 -4.99
C ALA A 214 -23.58 14.66 -6.26
N ASN A 215 -23.48 13.32 -6.12
CA ASN A 215 -23.64 12.38 -7.22
C ASN A 215 -25.11 12.30 -7.71
N GLY A 216 -26.03 12.86 -6.89
CA GLY A 216 -27.45 12.89 -7.23
C GLY A 216 -28.14 11.53 -7.13
N GLU A 217 -27.56 10.52 -6.43
CA GLU A 217 -28.11 9.16 -6.23
C GLU A 217 -28.71 8.97 -4.83
N GLY A 218 -29.02 10.09 -4.16
CA GLY A 218 -29.58 10.05 -2.81
C GLY A 218 -28.64 9.39 -1.80
N ASN A 219 -27.35 9.48 -2.02
CA ASN A 219 -26.30 8.85 -1.19
C ASN A 219 -26.42 7.31 -1.11
N GLN A 220 -26.99 6.66 -2.14
CA GLN A 220 -27.14 5.20 -2.19
C GLN A 220 -25.99 4.49 -2.92
N ASP A 221 -25.25 5.21 -3.73
CA ASP A 221 -24.10 4.77 -4.50
C ASP A 221 -22.84 4.63 -3.63
N GLY A 222 -21.87 3.86 -4.09
CA GLY A 222 -20.64 3.57 -3.37
C GLY A 222 -20.83 2.68 -2.13
N SER A 223 -19.74 2.25 -1.53
CA SER A 223 -19.77 1.37 -0.35
C SER A 223 -20.41 2.06 0.85
N SER A 224 -21.31 1.36 1.55
CA SER A 224 -21.91 1.86 2.80
C SER A 224 -20.99 1.68 4.02
N TYR A 225 -19.96 0.84 3.91
CA TYR A 225 -19.03 0.57 5.01
C TYR A 225 -17.58 0.63 4.52
N ASN A 226 -16.87 1.68 4.95
CA ASN A 226 -15.52 1.97 4.49
C ASN A 226 -14.41 1.51 5.45
N TYR A 227 -14.75 0.90 6.59
CA TYR A 227 -13.79 0.56 7.66
C TYR A 227 -13.01 1.79 8.14
N SER A 228 -13.66 2.96 8.12
CA SER A 228 -13.07 4.26 8.43
C SER A 228 -13.28 4.67 9.90
N TRP A 229 -12.54 5.69 10.31
CA TRP A 229 -12.72 6.32 11.62
C TRP A 229 -12.40 7.82 11.54
N ASN A 230 -13.35 8.69 11.86
CA ASN A 230 -13.23 10.15 11.75
C ASN A 230 -12.32 10.80 12.81
N CYS A 231 -11.68 10.03 13.66
CA CYS A 231 -10.84 10.49 14.78
C CYS A 231 -11.60 11.42 15.76
N GLY A 232 -12.92 11.24 15.87
CA GLY A 232 -13.78 11.95 16.83
C GLY A 232 -14.47 13.22 16.30
N VAL A 233 -14.30 13.56 15.02
CA VAL A 233 -15.01 14.68 14.36
C VAL A 233 -15.27 14.33 12.91
N GLU A 234 -16.52 14.39 12.48
CA GLU A 234 -16.88 14.16 11.07
C GLU A 234 -16.45 15.34 10.21
N GLY A 235 -15.70 15.04 9.13
CA GLY A 235 -15.25 16.04 8.17
C GLY A 235 -14.16 17.00 8.67
N PRO A 236 -13.99 18.15 8.01
CA PRO A 236 -12.94 19.12 8.32
C PRO A 236 -13.03 19.67 9.75
N THR A 237 -11.88 19.87 10.41
CA THR A 237 -11.83 20.39 11.77
C THR A 237 -10.63 21.29 12.03
N ARG A 238 -10.80 22.24 12.96
CA ARG A 238 -9.70 23.10 13.49
C ARG A 238 -9.13 22.56 14.80
N LYS A 239 -9.70 21.50 15.39
CA LYS A 239 -9.17 20.89 16.62
C LYS A 239 -7.81 20.28 16.37
N VAL A 240 -6.77 20.82 17.01
CA VAL A 240 -5.36 20.41 16.81
C VAL A 240 -5.18 18.93 17.14
N SER A 241 -5.70 18.45 18.25
CA SER A 241 -5.58 17.05 18.66
C SER A 241 -6.18 16.05 17.64
N VAL A 242 -7.32 16.41 17.02
CA VAL A 242 -7.93 15.57 15.98
C VAL A 242 -7.09 15.58 14.71
N ARG A 243 -6.56 16.74 14.29
CA ARG A 243 -5.68 16.85 13.12
C ARG A 243 -4.40 16.04 13.30
N GLN A 244 -3.79 16.13 14.48
CA GLN A 244 -2.59 15.35 14.82
C GLN A 244 -2.87 13.84 14.82
N MET A 245 -4.03 13.42 15.35
CA MET A 245 -4.44 12.02 15.31
C MET A 245 -4.66 11.53 13.87
N ARG A 246 -5.30 12.33 13.01
CA ARG A 246 -5.49 12.00 11.58
C ARG A 246 -4.16 11.86 10.86
N GLU A 247 -3.24 12.81 11.05
CA GLU A 247 -1.90 12.74 10.47
C GLU A 247 -1.17 11.47 10.91
N ARG A 248 -1.23 11.12 12.20
CA ARG A 248 -0.64 9.88 12.74
C ARG A 248 -1.25 8.64 12.08
N GLN A 249 -2.57 8.59 11.96
CA GLN A 249 -3.25 7.44 11.35
C GLN A 249 -2.94 7.30 9.84
N ILE A 250 -2.76 8.41 9.11
CA ILE A 250 -2.31 8.38 7.73
C ILE A 250 -0.87 7.82 7.64
N LYS A 251 0.04 8.29 8.50
CA LYS A 251 1.40 7.77 8.58
C LYS A 251 1.43 6.27 8.93
N ASN A 252 0.59 5.85 9.89
CA ASN A 252 0.42 4.43 10.23
C ASN A 252 -0.03 3.62 9.02
N ALA A 253 -1.03 4.08 8.27
CA ALA A 253 -1.54 3.40 7.09
C ALA A 253 -0.46 3.23 6.01
N PHE A 254 0.36 4.27 5.78
CA PHE A 254 1.49 4.17 4.86
C PHE A 254 2.54 3.17 5.33
N LEU A 255 2.94 3.18 6.62
CA LEU A 255 3.91 2.21 7.12
C LEU A 255 3.37 0.77 7.07
N MET A 256 2.11 0.56 7.46
CA MET A 256 1.47 -0.76 7.36
C MET A 256 1.54 -1.32 5.95
N MET A 257 1.30 -0.49 4.94
CA MET A 257 1.34 -0.91 3.53
C MET A 257 2.78 -1.04 3.00
N LEU A 258 3.61 -0.02 3.23
CA LEU A 258 4.97 0.04 2.68
C LEU A 258 5.94 -0.94 3.33
N LEU A 259 5.73 -1.32 4.60
CA LEU A 259 6.60 -2.26 5.31
C LEU A 259 6.04 -3.69 5.34
N SER A 260 4.93 -3.95 4.65
CA SER A 260 4.42 -5.31 4.41
C SER A 260 5.10 -5.94 3.20
N GLN A 261 5.14 -7.27 3.17
CA GLN A 261 5.55 -8.03 1.98
C GLN A 261 4.60 -7.73 0.79
N GLY A 262 4.91 -8.23 -0.40
CA GLY A 262 4.13 -7.95 -1.61
C GLY A 262 4.46 -6.61 -2.26
N VAL A 263 3.56 -6.10 -3.09
CA VAL A 263 3.74 -4.87 -3.87
C VAL A 263 2.78 -3.78 -3.36
N PRO A 264 3.28 -2.68 -2.80
CA PRO A 264 2.40 -1.60 -2.34
C PRO A 264 1.85 -0.79 -3.52
N MET A 265 0.56 -0.47 -3.47
CA MET A 265 -0.10 0.45 -4.39
C MET A 265 -0.59 1.68 -3.62
N ILE A 266 -0.18 2.87 -4.06
CA ILE A 266 -0.58 4.17 -3.50
C ILE A 266 -1.61 4.80 -4.44
N TYR A 267 -2.77 5.21 -3.90
CA TYR A 267 -3.73 6.00 -4.64
C TYR A 267 -3.24 7.44 -4.76
N HIS A 268 -3.32 8.01 -5.95
CA HIS A 268 -2.74 9.32 -6.27
C HIS A 268 -3.26 10.43 -5.34
N GLY A 269 -2.34 11.26 -4.85
CA GLY A 269 -2.66 12.37 -3.96
C GLY A 269 -2.71 12.03 -2.47
N ASP A 270 -2.76 10.75 -2.10
CA ASP A 270 -2.77 10.35 -0.69
C ASP A 270 -1.50 10.76 0.04
N GLU A 271 -0.36 10.72 -0.67
CA GLU A 271 0.96 11.09 -0.15
C GLU A 271 1.09 12.58 0.23
N PHE A 272 0.12 13.39 -0.16
CA PHE A 272 -0.02 14.78 0.28
C PHE A 272 -1.42 15.13 0.80
N GLY A 273 -2.20 14.12 1.16
CA GLY A 273 -3.47 14.27 1.90
C GLY A 273 -4.61 14.81 1.05
N ASN A 274 -4.74 14.36 -0.20
CA ASN A 274 -5.88 14.66 -1.06
C ASN A 274 -7.19 14.17 -0.41
N SER A 275 -8.29 14.87 -0.65
CA SER A 275 -9.61 14.58 -0.10
C SER A 275 -10.67 14.74 -1.16
N GLN A 276 -11.61 13.82 -1.18
CA GLN A 276 -12.86 13.89 -1.95
C GLN A 276 -14.05 14.36 -1.08
N SER A 277 -13.74 15.00 0.07
CA SER A 277 -14.74 15.54 1.00
C SER A 277 -15.75 14.51 1.50
N GLY A 278 -15.30 13.26 1.67
CA GLY A 278 -16.14 12.14 2.10
C GLY A 278 -16.99 11.51 0.99
N ASN A 279 -16.83 11.94 -0.26
CA ASN A 279 -17.39 11.23 -1.39
C ASN A 279 -16.53 10.00 -1.70
N ASN A 280 -17.09 8.80 -1.52
CA ASN A 280 -16.38 7.54 -1.75
C ASN A 280 -16.67 6.90 -3.11
N ASN A 281 -17.28 7.66 -4.04
CA ASN A 281 -17.63 7.20 -5.37
C ASN A 281 -17.69 8.39 -6.36
N ALA A 282 -16.57 9.11 -6.49
CA ALA A 282 -16.50 10.38 -7.21
C ALA A 282 -16.55 10.23 -8.76
N TYR A 283 -17.09 9.12 -9.27
CA TYR A 283 -17.09 8.75 -10.70
C TYR A 283 -17.69 9.81 -11.62
N CYS A 284 -18.58 10.65 -11.12
CA CYS A 284 -19.29 11.68 -11.89
C CYS A 284 -18.93 13.11 -11.45
N GLN A 285 -17.85 13.30 -10.71
CA GLN A 285 -17.45 14.58 -10.14
C GLN A 285 -16.32 15.21 -10.94
N ASP A 286 -16.65 15.95 -12.02
CA ASP A 286 -15.68 16.76 -12.76
C ASP A 286 -15.54 18.15 -12.12
N ASN A 287 -15.13 18.17 -10.86
CA ASN A 287 -14.98 19.37 -10.05
C ASN A 287 -13.96 19.14 -8.90
N ALA A 288 -13.85 20.08 -7.99
CA ALA A 288 -12.89 20.00 -6.87
C ALA A 288 -13.05 18.77 -5.97
N THR A 289 -14.18 18.05 -6.00
CA THR A 289 -14.35 16.77 -5.29
C THR A 289 -13.58 15.64 -5.97
N GLY A 290 -13.67 15.55 -7.31
CA GLY A 290 -13.00 14.51 -8.09
C GLY A 290 -11.56 14.87 -8.50
N TRP A 291 -11.20 16.16 -8.51
CA TRP A 291 -9.87 16.60 -8.93
C TRP A 291 -8.84 16.48 -7.82
N THR A 292 -7.62 16.18 -8.20
CA THR A 292 -6.48 16.19 -7.27
C THR A 292 -6.10 17.62 -6.89
N ASP A 293 -6.13 17.94 -5.59
CA ASP A 293 -5.68 19.24 -5.08
C ASP A 293 -4.16 19.33 -5.00
N TRP A 294 -3.51 19.68 -6.10
CA TRP A 294 -2.05 19.84 -6.18
C TRP A 294 -1.45 20.85 -5.21
N LYS A 295 -2.25 21.75 -4.62
CA LYS A 295 -1.79 22.64 -3.54
C LYS A 295 -1.46 21.88 -2.26
N GLY A 296 -1.95 20.66 -2.12
CA GLY A 296 -1.59 19.73 -1.05
C GLY A 296 -0.10 19.46 -0.97
N LEU A 297 0.62 19.44 -2.11
CA LEU A 297 2.07 19.25 -2.16
C LEU A 297 2.84 20.24 -1.27
N SER A 298 2.44 21.49 -1.25
CA SER A 298 3.09 22.52 -0.40
C SER A 298 2.48 22.59 1.00
N ARG A 299 1.18 22.31 1.17
CA ARG A 299 0.53 22.37 2.47
C ARG A 299 0.93 21.22 3.39
N ASN A 300 1.11 20.02 2.85
CA ASN A 300 1.36 18.78 3.57
C ASN A 300 2.75 18.23 3.25
N GLN A 301 3.76 19.11 3.15
CA GLN A 301 5.13 18.73 2.83
C GLN A 301 5.68 17.68 3.80
N GLY A 302 5.37 17.77 5.10
CA GLY A 302 5.83 16.81 6.10
C GLY A 302 5.31 15.39 5.85
N LEU A 303 4.06 15.24 5.44
CA LEU A 303 3.50 13.92 5.05
C LEU A 303 4.18 13.37 3.79
N ARG A 304 4.38 14.24 2.79
CA ARG A 304 5.05 13.82 1.55
C ARG A 304 6.48 13.35 1.79
N GLU A 305 7.25 14.06 2.59
CA GLU A 305 8.62 13.65 2.94
C GLU A 305 8.60 12.35 3.75
N PHE A 306 7.67 12.18 4.69
CA PHE A 306 7.50 10.92 5.42
C PHE A 306 7.27 9.73 4.47
N VAL A 307 6.38 9.87 3.49
CA VAL A 307 6.10 8.80 2.51
C VAL A 307 7.33 8.51 1.64
N LYS A 308 8.07 9.54 1.23
CA LYS A 308 9.34 9.37 0.50
C LYS A 308 10.37 8.60 1.32
N ASP A 309 10.53 8.95 2.60
CA ASP A 309 11.47 8.29 3.51
C ASP A 309 11.07 6.82 3.72
N ALA A 310 9.78 6.54 3.91
CA ALA A 310 9.26 5.17 4.02
C ALA A 310 9.49 4.33 2.75
N ILE A 311 9.33 4.93 1.56
CA ILE A 311 9.64 4.28 0.28
C ILE A 311 11.14 4.04 0.15
N ALA A 312 11.98 5.02 0.52
CA ALA A 312 13.43 4.89 0.47
C ALA A 312 13.90 3.79 1.45
N PHE A 313 13.35 3.77 2.66
CA PHE A 313 13.62 2.73 3.65
C PHE A 313 13.27 1.33 3.12
N ARG A 314 12.05 1.13 2.58
CA ARG A 314 11.68 -0.14 1.96
C ARG A 314 12.65 -0.57 0.86
N LYS A 315 13.08 0.36 -0.01
CA LYS A 315 14.02 0.06 -1.10
C LYS A 315 15.42 -0.31 -0.60
N ALA A 316 15.85 0.28 0.50
CA ALA A 316 17.14 0.00 1.11
C ALA A 316 17.18 -1.35 1.84
N HIS A 317 16.03 -1.91 2.19
CA HIS A 317 15.91 -3.13 2.98
C HIS A 317 15.17 -4.24 2.22
N PRO A 318 15.89 -5.09 1.45
CA PRO A 318 15.29 -6.17 0.65
C PRO A 318 14.45 -7.16 1.46
N VAL A 319 14.76 -7.36 2.76
CA VAL A 319 13.98 -8.24 3.64
C VAL A 319 12.50 -7.82 3.77
N LEU A 320 12.17 -6.56 3.49
CA LEU A 320 10.79 -6.04 3.50
C LEU A 320 10.02 -6.30 2.19
N HIS A 321 10.68 -6.84 1.16
CA HIS A 321 10.06 -7.11 -0.14
C HIS A 321 10.60 -8.38 -0.81
N MET A 322 10.68 -9.44 -0.02
CA MET A 322 11.14 -10.76 -0.46
C MET A 322 10.29 -11.28 -1.63
N PRO A 323 10.89 -11.98 -2.60
CA PRO A 323 10.15 -12.56 -3.72
C PRO A 323 9.31 -13.79 -3.33
N VAL A 324 9.50 -14.30 -2.11
CA VAL A 324 8.86 -15.49 -1.56
C VAL A 324 8.19 -15.19 -0.23
N GLU A 325 7.29 -16.07 0.20
CA GLU A 325 6.65 -15.94 1.51
C GLU A 325 7.64 -16.19 2.65
N LEU A 326 7.55 -15.38 3.71
CA LEU A 326 8.33 -15.55 4.94
C LEU A 326 7.75 -16.71 5.76
N LYS A 327 8.62 -17.62 6.20
CA LYS A 327 8.23 -18.91 6.78
C LYS A 327 8.10 -18.88 8.30
N GLY A 328 8.72 -17.89 8.98
CA GLY A 328 8.73 -17.80 10.44
C GLY A 328 9.59 -18.87 11.12
N VAL A 329 10.56 -19.46 10.41
CA VAL A 329 11.45 -20.49 10.92
C VAL A 329 12.90 -20.27 10.45
N ASP A 330 13.85 -20.74 11.23
CA ASP A 330 15.29 -20.68 10.88
C ASP A 330 15.68 -21.85 9.94
N TYR A 331 15.34 -21.73 8.64
CA TYR A 331 15.63 -22.76 7.63
C TYR A 331 17.05 -22.67 7.03
N LEU A 332 17.79 -21.60 7.36
CA LEU A 332 19.19 -21.43 6.94
C LEU A 332 20.20 -21.65 8.06
N THR A 333 19.73 -22.04 9.26
CA THR A 333 20.57 -22.25 10.46
C THR A 333 21.42 -21.01 10.80
N LYS A 334 20.78 -19.84 10.75
CA LYS A 334 21.38 -18.53 11.00
C LYS A 334 21.25 -18.07 12.46
N GLY A 335 20.51 -18.82 13.31
CA GLY A 335 20.22 -18.49 14.71
C GLY A 335 18.93 -17.73 14.95
N PHE A 336 18.33 -17.16 13.89
CA PHE A 336 17.05 -16.44 13.95
C PHE A 336 16.16 -16.85 12.76
N PRO A 337 14.83 -16.86 12.92
CA PRO A 337 13.91 -17.04 11.81
C PRO A 337 13.92 -15.81 10.87
N ASP A 338 13.48 -15.99 9.63
CA ASP A 338 13.33 -14.91 8.65
C ASP A 338 12.39 -13.80 9.13
N VAL A 339 11.31 -14.18 9.83
CA VAL A 339 10.39 -13.28 10.53
C VAL A 339 9.96 -13.90 11.86
N SER A 340 9.77 -13.09 12.90
CA SER A 340 9.22 -13.52 14.17
C SER A 340 8.21 -12.54 14.73
N LEU A 341 7.29 -13.05 15.57
CA LEU A 341 6.18 -12.30 16.14
C LEU A 341 6.37 -12.13 17.64
N HIS A 342 6.06 -10.92 18.13
CA HIS A 342 6.29 -10.52 19.51
C HIS A 342 5.09 -9.70 20.03
N GLY A 343 4.93 -9.71 21.35
CA GLY A 343 3.95 -8.92 22.07
C GLY A 343 4.56 -8.26 23.29
N GLU A 344 3.84 -8.25 24.41
CA GLU A 344 4.38 -7.84 25.73
C GLU A 344 5.52 -8.77 26.20
N ARG A 345 5.64 -9.95 25.59
CA ARG A 345 6.75 -10.89 25.76
C ARG A 345 7.42 -11.15 24.42
N ALA A 346 8.75 -11.18 24.41
CA ALA A 346 9.50 -11.55 23.22
C ALA A 346 9.16 -13.01 22.80
N TRP A 347 9.07 -13.25 21.49
CA TRP A 347 8.75 -14.56 20.91
C TRP A 347 7.33 -15.10 21.23
N TYR A 348 6.45 -14.23 21.74
CA TYR A 348 5.08 -14.59 22.05
C TYR A 348 4.13 -13.46 21.65
N LEU A 349 3.21 -13.74 20.76
CA LEU A 349 2.15 -12.83 20.32
C LEU A 349 0.81 -13.28 20.90
N SER A 350 0.07 -12.37 21.55
CA SER A 350 -1.28 -12.65 22.04
C SER A 350 -2.30 -12.42 20.92
N TYR A 351 -3.11 -13.44 20.66
CA TYR A 351 -4.24 -13.40 19.72
C TYR A 351 -5.58 -13.18 20.42
N GLU A 352 -5.57 -12.72 21.67
CA GLU A 352 -6.81 -12.34 22.35
C GLU A 352 -7.54 -11.24 21.61
N ASN A 353 -8.86 -11.29 21.58
CA ASN A 353 -9.68 -10.28 20.89
C ASN A 353 -9.41 -8.84 21.35
N THR A 354 -9.02 -8.68 22.61
CA THR A 354 -8.69 -7.37 23.19
C THR A 354 -7.30 -6.88 22.83
N SER A 355 -6.42 -7.76 22.31
CA SER A 355 -5.07 -7.36 21.90
C SER A 355 -5.10 -6.46 20.67
N ARG A 356 -4.26 -5.42 20.70
CA ARG A 356 -4.03 -4.46 19.62
C ARG A 356 -2.55 -4.16 19.47
N LEU A 357 -1.72 -5.07 19.98
CA LEU A 357 -0.27 -5.00 19.96
C LEU A 357 0.28 -6.05 19.02
N LEU A 358 1.25 -5.67 18.20
CA LEU A 358 1.98 -6.55 17.31
C LEU A 358 3.41 -6.05 17.20
N GLY A 359 4.38 -6.90 17.50
CA GLY A 359 5.78 -6.71 17.18
C GLY A 359 6.22 -7.71 16.13
N MET A 360 6.94 -7.26 15.10
CA MET A 360 7.50 -8.11 14.06
C MET A 360 8.98 -7.83 13.91
N MET A 361 9.80 -8.86 14.01
CA MET A 361 11.23 -8.78 13.73
C MET A 361 11.53 -9.50 12.42
N TYR A 362 12.25 -8.84 11.53
CA TYR A 362 12.80 -9.40 10.29
C TYR A 362 14.30 -9.58 10.46
N TYR A 363 14.82 -10.68 9.96
CA TYR A 363 16.25 -10.93 9.93
C TYR A 363 16.79 -10.80 8.52
N GLY A 364 17.53 -9.73 8.26
CA GLY A 364 18.00 -9.37 6.94
C GLY A 364 18.92 -10.36 6.25
N ALA A 365 19.56 -11.27 7.00
CA ALA A 365 20.40 -12.33 6.43
C ALA A 365 19.65 -13.27 5.45
N TYR A 366 18.31 -13.29 5.48
CA TYR A 366 17.48 -14.06 4.55
C TYR A 366 17.23 -13.34 3.22
N ALA A 367 17.48 -12.03 3.13
CA ALA A 367 17.30 -11.24 1.93
C ALA A 367 18.43 -11.40 0.91
N ARG A 368 19.53 -12.08 1.30
CA ARG A 368 20.69 -12.30 0.44
C ARG A 368 20.37 -13.27 -0.66
N GLU A 369 20.58 -12.87 -1.90
CA GLU A 369 20.55 -13.78 -3.05
C GLU A 369 21.68 -14.81 -2.94
N LYS A 370 21.38 -16.08 -3.23
CA LYS A 370 22.34 -17.19 -3.11
C LYS A 370 23.60 -17.02 -3.97
N GLU A 371 23.52 -16.19 -5.03
CA GLU A 371 24.58 -16.01 -6.02
C GLU A 371 25.50 -14.83 -5.70
N ASP A 372 25.07 -13.89 -4.86
CA ASP A 372 25.89 -12.73 -4.46
C ASP A 372 26.42 -12.89 -3.03
N LEU A 373 27.53 -13.62 -2.91
CA LEU A 373 28.20 -13.86 -1.63
C LEU A 373 28.95 -12.62 -1.08
N GLU A 374 29.13 -11.59 -1.90
CA GLU A 374 29.82 -10.36 -1.49
C GLU A 374 28.85 -9.23 -1.09
N ALA A 375 27.53 -9.37 -1.36
CA ALA A 375 26.55 -8.42 -0.91
C ALA A 375 26.50 -8.36 0.61
N ALA A 376 26.44 -7.16 1.16
CA ALA A 376 26.22 -6.95 2.60
C ALA A 376 24.90 -7.58 3.02
N GLU A 377 24.89 -8.23 4.19
CA GLU A 377 23.62 -8.69 4.79
C GLU A 377 22.77 -7.47 5.15
N ASP A 378 21.45 -7.58 4.93
CA ASP A 378 20.49 -6.56 5.35
C ASP A 378 20.37 -6.56 6.89
N ASP A 379 19.81 -5.52 7.45
CA ASP A 379 19.72 -5.30 8.90
C ASP A 379 18.70 -6.22 9.59
N PHE A 380 18.81 -6.34 10.92
CA PHE A 380 17.67 -6.69 11.75
C PHE A 380 16.71 -5.51 11.79
N ILE A 381 15.43 -5.74 11.48
CA ILE A 381 14.39 -4.72 11.50
C ILE A 381 13.31 -5.15 12.46
N TYR A 382 12.93 -4.30 13.41
CA TYR A 382 11.78 -4.52 14.28
C TYR A 382 10.74 -3.45 14.05
N ILE A 383 9.49 -3.87 13.82
CA ILE A 383 8.36 -2.98 13.63
C ILE A 383 7.35 -3.26 14.74
N GLY A 384 7.11 -2.25 15.57
CA GLY A 384 6.17 -2.34 16.69
C GLY A 384 4.90 -1.53 16.38
N TYR A 385 3.75 -2.20 16.46
CA TYR A 385 2.42 -1.63 16.25
C TYR A 385 1.68 -1.58 17.58
N ASN A 386 1.28 -0.39 18.02
CA ASN A 386 0.36 -0.19 19.13
C ASN A 386 -0.88 0.53 18.65
N PHE A 387 -1.97 -0.19 18.39
CA PHE A 387 -3.25 0.44 18.05
C PHE A 387 -4.20 0.55 19.26
N HIS A 388 -3.68 0.32 20.46
CA HIS A 388 -4.38 0.67 21.69
C HIS A 388 -4.41 2.19 21.88
N TRP A 389 -5.35 2.69 22.68
CA TRP A 389 -5.50 4.14 22.99
C TRP A 389 -4.64 4.59 24.19
N GLU A 390 -3.81 3.73 24.72
CA GLU A 390 -2.84 3.96 25.78
C GLU A 390 -1.45 3.59 25.35
N ASN A 391 -0.44 4.09 26.04
CA ASN A 391 0.92 3.61 25.93
C ASN A 391 0.98 2.12 26.23
N ARG A 392 1.73 1.38 25.44
CA ARG A 392 1.97 -0.04 25.65
C ARG A 392 3.46 -0.36 25.46
N SER A 393 3.93 -1.32 26.23
CA SER A 393 5.31 -1.84 26.11
C SER A 393 5.31 -3.07 25.21
N LEU A 394 6.18 -3.06 24.21
CA LEU A 394 6.53 -4.24 23.42
C LEU A 394 7.89 -4.77 23.83
N ALA A 395 7.99 -6.08 24.02
CA ALA A 395 9.25 -6.72 24.29
C ALA A 395 10.08 -6.86 23.01
N LEU A 396 11.37 -6.60 23.12
CA LEU A 396 12.34 -6.72 22.04
C LEU A 396 13.10 -8.05 22.18
N PRO A 397 13.28 -8.80 21.09
CA PRO A 397 14.17 -9.96 21.08
C PRO A 397 15.61 -9.52 21.28
N ASN A 398 16.39 -10.37 21.93
CA ASN A 398 17.83 -10.12 22.06
C ASN A 398 18.48 -10.20 20.67
N LEU A 399 19.29 -9.21 20.36
CA LEU A 399 20.19 -9.23 19.21
C LEU A 399 21.48 -10.00 19.53
N PRO A 400 22.31 -10.33 18.54
CA PRO A 400 23.67 -10.81 18.75
C PRO A 400 24.47 -9.91 19.67
N GLU A 401 25.52 -10.49 20.32
CA GLU A 401 26.40 -9.76 21.24
C GLU A 401 27.01 -8.53 20.54
N GLY A 402 27.04 -7.40 21.24
CA GLY A 402 27.56 -6.14 20.74
C GLY A 402 26.56 -5.33 19.90
N MET A 403 25.30 -5.77 19.78
CA MET A 403 24.26 -5.05 19.07
C MET A 403 23.15 -4.54 20.00
N CYS A 404 22.55 -3.43 19.62
CA CYS A 404 21.37 -2.84 20.26
C CYS A 404 20.34 -2.38 19.22
N TRP A 405 19.11 -2.19 19.68
CA TRP A 405 18.04 -1.61 18.85
C TRP A 405 18.13 -0.08 18.86
N LYS A 406 18.09 0.53 17.69
CA LYS A 406 18.01 1.99 17.49
C LYS A 406 16.68 2.32 16.84
N LYS A 407 15.95 3.31 17.37
CA LYS A 407 14.68 3.77 16.79
C LYS A 407 14.96 4.71 15.64
N ILE A 408 14.35 4.42 14.47
CA ILE A 408 14.51 5.20 13.25
C ILE A 408 13.23 5.87 12.77
N ALA A 409 12.08 5.35 13.19
CA ALA A 409 10.79 5.98 12.89
C ALA A 409 9.81 5.82 14.05
N ASP A 410 8.99 6.85 14.24
CA ASP A 410 7.92 6.88 15.25
C ASP A 410 6.80 7.79 14.74
N THR A 411 5.63 7.20 14.45
CA THR A 411 4.49 7.95 13.92
C THR A 411 3.82 8.85 14.95
N SER A 412 4.15 8.71 16.24
CA SER A 412 3.67 9.61 17.29
C SER A 412 4.34 10.98 17.24
N LEU A 413 5.51 11.07 16.60
CA LEU A 413 6.26 12.32 16.46
C LEU A 413 5.67 13.23 15.38
N HIS A 414 5.81 14.54 15.60
CA HIS A 414 5.47 15.54 14.61
C HIS A 414 6.57 15.67 13.53
N GLY A 415 6.21 16.26 12.40
CA GLY A 415 7.13 16.41 11.27
C GLY A 415 7.22 15.14 10.43
N THR A 416 8.42 14.76 9.97
CA THR A 416 8.59 13.58 9.10
C THR A 416 8.34 12.27 9.85
N GLY A 417 8.57 12.22 11.17
CA GLY A 417 8.43 10.99 11.96
C GLY A 417 9.54 9.95 11.70
N PHE A 418 10.45 10.19 10.75
CA PHE A 418 11.70 9.47 10.61
C PHE A 418 12.79 10.23 11.36
N CYS A 419 13.46 9.53 12.28
CA CYS A 419 14.58 10.04 13.06
C CYS A 419 15.82 9.32 12.57
N LEU A 420 16.65 10.02 11.81
CA LEU A 420 17.87 9.42 11.25
C LEU A 420 19.00 9.26 12.27
N GLU A 421 18.88 9.88 13.44
CA GLU A 421 19.94 9.96 14.47
C GLU A 421 19.35 9.90 15.88
N GLU A 422 18.74 8.79 16.28
CA GLU A 422 18.44 8.60 17.70
C GLU A 422 19.65 7.96 18.41
N GLU A 423 20.13 8.65 19.44
CA GLU A 423 21.20 8.14 20.31
C GLU A 423 20.70 7.07 21.31
N GLU A 424 19.37 6.99 21.51
CA GLU A 424 18.80 6.12 22.52
C GLU A 424 18.85 4.65 22.08
N GLU A 425 19.43 3.82 22.96
CA GLU A 425 19.57 2.38 22.78
C GLU A 425 18.49 1.62 23.53
N TYR A 426 17.84 0.70 22.82
CA TYR A 426 16.84 -0.19 23.39
C TYR A 426 17.36 -1.63 23.40
N LYS A 427 17.12 -2.37 24.48
CA LYS A 427 17.63 -3.76 24.62
C LYS A 427 16.53 -4.79 24.90
N LYS A 428 15.61 -4.50 25.80
CA LYS A 428 14.61 -5.49 26.28
C LYS A 428 13.18 -5.16 25.90
N SER A 429 12.84 -3.89 25.86
CA SER A 429 11.49 -3.42 25.55
C SER A 429 11.53 -1.98 25.06
N ILE A 430 10.45 -1.60 24.38
CA ILE A 430 10.18 -0.22 23.98
C ILE A 430 8.74 0.14 24.35
N GLU A 431 8.54 1.33 24.91
CA GLU A 431 7.20 1.89 25.12
C GLU A 431 6.77 2.61 23.86
N ILE A 432 5.58 2.27 23.36
CA ILE A 432 5.00 2.85 22.14
C ILE A 432 3.77 3.65 22.52
N GLY A 433 3.71 4.88 22.04
CA GLY A 433 2.58 5.78 22.25
C GLY A 433 1.25 5.22 21.71
N PRO A 434 0.10 5.83 22.11
CA PRO A 434 -1.20 5.38 21.68
C PRO A 434 -1.35 5.55 20.16
N ARG A 435 -1.89 4.49 19.51
CA ARG A 435 -2.15 4.48 18.07
C ARG A 435 -0.93 4.88 17.24
N ALA A 436 0.22 4.26 17.54
CA ALA A 436 1.49 4.56 16.88
C ALA A 436 2.22 3.31 16.41
N ILE A 437 3.09 3.51 15.45
CA ILE A 437 4.03 2.52 14.92
C ILE A 437 5.44 3.06 15.16
N VAL A 438 6.34 2.17 15.61
CA VAL A 438 7.77 2.43 15.69
C VAL A 438 8.53 1.46 14.81
N VAL A 439 9.65 1.92 14.25
CA VAL A 439 10.58 1.10 13.48
C VAL A 439 11.95 1.19 14.12
N LEU A 440 12.55 0.04 14.41
CA LEU A 440 13.88 -0.08 14.99
C LEU A 440 14.80 -0.84 14.03
N LEU A 441 16.08 -0.46 14.04
CA LEU A 441 17.15 -1.22 13.39
C LEU A 441 18.11 -1.79 14.44
N GLY A 442 18.57 -3.02 14.22
CA GLY A 442 19.70 -3.59 14.95
C GLY A 442 21.00 -2.94 14.48
N ARG A 443 21.72 -2.31 15.37
CA ARG A 443 22.99 -1.64 15.11
C ARG A 443 24.04 -2.08 16.10
N GLN A 444 25.32 -1.98 15.72
CA GLN A 444 26.43 -2.16 16.66
C GLN A 444 26.31 -1.13 17.80
N GLU A 445 26.54 -1.57 19.04
CA GLU A 445 26.64 -0.68 20.18
C GLU A 445 27.78 0.32 19.91
N ALA A 446 27.58 1.60 20.26
CA ALA A 446 28.67 2.57 20.19
C ALA A 446 29.80 2.06 21.07
N GLU A 447 31.03 2.03 20.55
CA GLU A 447 32.20 1.75 21.36
C GLU A 447 32.18 2.71 22.56
N LYS A 448 32.08 2.18 23.77
CA LYS A 448 32.28 2.97 24.97
C LYS A 448 33.74 3.38 24.90
N ASP A 449 34.00 4.64 24.62
CA ASP A 449 35.33 5.24 24.72
C ASP A 449 35.96 4.70 25.99
N ALA A 450 37.03 3.92 25.83
CA ALA A 450 37.85 3.49 26.94
C ALA A 450 38.35 4.78 27.61
N ILE A 451 37.77 5.09 28.76
CA ILE A 451 38.25 6.21 29.58
C ILE A 451 39.71 5.83 29.91
N MET A 452 40.64 6.39 29.14
CA MET A 452 42.07 6.35 29.45
C MET A 452 42.23 6.90 30.86
N ALA A 453 42.57 6.01 31.79
CA ALA A 453 42.98 6.42 33.09
C ALA A 453 44.13 7.45 32.96
N PRO A 454 44.11 8.57 33.68
CA PRO A 454 45.17 9.54 33.60
C PRO A 454 46.50 8.89 33.99
N VAL A 455 47.46 8.90 33.07
CA VAL A 455 48.83 8.49 33.34
C VAL A 455 49.34 9.41 34.43
N ALA A 456 49.55 8.87 35.63
CA ALA A 456 50.18 9.58 36.74
C ALA A 456 51.58 10.06 36.30
N ALA A 457 51.81 11.37 36.29
CA ALA A 457 53.10 11.98 36.04
C ALA A 457 54.11 11.47 37.10
N LEU A 458 55.07 10.69 36.67
CA LEU A 458 56.26 10.40 37.42
C LEU A 458 57.03 11.74 37.54
N GLN A 459 57.04 12.28 38.76
CA GLN A 459 57.96 13.33 39.15
C GLN A 459 59.37 12.74 39.24
N ASP A 460 60.22 13.13 38.29
CA ASP A 460 61.64 12.91 38.44
C ASP A 460 62.21 13.96 39.42
N HIS A 461 62.57 13.50 40.58
CA HIS A 461 63.55 14.16 41.44
C HIS A 461 64.94 13.90 40.88
N HIS A 462 65.58 14.90 40.40
CA HIS A 462 67.05 14.99 40.38
C HIS A 462 67.50 16.23 41.10
N GLU A 463 68.03 16.02 42.35
CA GLU A 463 69.02 16.82 42.99
C GLU A 463 70.41 16.45 42.44
N ALA A 464 71.16 17.40 42.04
CA ALA A 464 72.56 17.73 42.34
C ALA A 464 73.12 18.71 41.36
#